data_708903884aa35d74308260375c4ed73b
#
_entry.id   708903884aa35d74308260375c4ed73b
#
_cell.length_a   1.000
_cell.length_b   1.000
_cell.length_c   1.000
_cell.angle_alpha   90.00
_cell.angle_beta   90.00
_cell.angle_gamma   90.00
#
_symmetry.space_group_name_H-M   'P 1'
#
loop_
_entity.id
_entity.type
_entity.pdbx_description
1 polymer ?
#
loop_
_entity_poly.entity_id
_entity_poly.type
_entity_poly.pdbx_seq_one_letter_code
_entity_poly.pdbx_strand_id
1 'polypeptide(L)'
;LLDCGENELTSLYLSNLQLEKLICDNNQLTTLDLSRCTALKEVDCRKNQLTGFTWGTVSLRVLNCAENQLNSLNINNQQALEELDCSGNQLGWLMLTNLHQLDMLYAGSNPLLALNLSEQAPMTVCDLQNCVVLKKPSCNRKDLYLEPTQWSGFRLDLVQTWNNAECSGTKVYITDPLQNITYTYNTGNPNVTASFTVQLQDIPMNIVDVTLENEKN
;
A
#
# COMPACT_ATOMS: atom_id res chain seq x y z
N LEU A 1 3.55 22.07 19.80
CA LEU A 1 2.53 21.05 19.77
C LEU A 1 1.16 21.69 19.60
N LEU A 2 0.38 21.19 18.63
CA LEU A 2 -1.07 21.37 18.56
C LEU A 2 -1.69 19.97 18.63
N ASP A 3 -2.60 19.78 19.57
CA ASP A 3 -3.40 18.58 19.69
C ASP A 3 -4.89 18.96 19.61
N CYS A 4 -5.54 18.47 18.55
CA CYS A 4 -6.95 18.63 18.28
C CYS A 4 -7.57 17.28 17.84
N GLY A 5 -6.96 16.18 18.25
CA GLY A 5 -7.45 14.83 18.04
C GLY A 5 -8.80 14.57 18.70
N GLU A 6 -9.45 13.47 18.29
CA GLU A 6 -10.72 12.99 18.86
C GLU A 6 -11.83 14.04 18.86
N ASN A 7 -12.05 14.71 17.71
CA ASN A 7 -13.08 15.73 17.53
C ASN A 7 -13.91 15.46 16.27
N GLU A 8 -14.76 16.40 15.89
CA GLU A 8 -15.60 16.34 14.69
C GLU A 8 -15.17 17.37 13.62
N LEU A 9 -13.87 17.69 13.57
CA LEU A 9 -13.34 18.70 12.64
C LEU A 9 -13.47 18.22 11.20
N THR A 10 -14.13 19.02 10.36
CA THR A 10 -14.21 18.79 8.91
C THR A 10 -13.18 19.58 8.13
N SER A 11 -12.55 20.56 8.74
CA SER A 11 -11.45 21.36 8.20
C SER A 11 -10.52 21.83 9.31
N LEU A 12 -9.23 21.97 8.97
CA LEU A 12 -8.22 22.48 9.90
C LEU A 12 -7.38 23.52 9.16
N TYR A 13 -7.41 24.76 9.64
CA TYR A 13 -6.66 25.86 9.05
C TYR A 13 -5.39 26.12 9.87
N LEU A 14 -4.24 25.84 9.27
CA LEU A 14 -2.93 26.02 9.89
C LEU A 14 -2.19 27.17 9.18
N SER A 15 -1.94 28.28 9.87
CA SER A 15 -1.27 29.41 9.27
C SER A 15 -0.07 29.87 10.09
N ASN A 16 1.09 29.92 9.45
CA ASN A 16 2.33 30.55 9.95
C ASN A 16 2.68 30.17 11.40
N LEU A 17 2.50 28.89 11.75
CA LEU A 17 2.78 28.38 13.08
C LEU A 17 4.19 27.81 13.16
N GLN A 18 4.90 28.13 14.24
CA GLN A 18 6.15 27.44 14.62
C GLN A 18 5.80 26.07 15.27
N LEU A 19 4.98 25.31 14.53
CA LEU A 19 4.44 24.05 14.99
C LEU A 19 5.42 22.93 14.64
N GLU A 20 5.88 22.19 15.65
CA GLU A 20 6.79 21.04 15.46
C GLU A 20 6.04 19.71 15.45
N LYS A 21 4.89 19.63 16.15
CA LYS A 21 4.06 18.43 16.20
C LYS A 21 2.58 18.79 16.11
N LEU A 22 1.89 18.09 15.20
CA LEU A 22 0.45 18.15 14.99
C LEU A 22 -0.18 16.79 15.30
N ILE A 23 -1.20 16.79 16.15
CA ILE A 23 -2.07 15.64 16.40
C ILE A 23 -3.49 16.10 16.04
N CYS A 24 -4.07 15.48 15.00
CA CYS A 24 -5.44 15.76 14.53
C CYS A 24 -6.17 14.46 14.13
N ASP A 25 -5.78 13.36 14.78
CA ASP A 25 -6.38 12.04 14.56
C ASP A 25 -7.86 11.99 14.99
N ASN A 26 -8.58 10.98 14.50
CA ASN A 26 -10.00 10.79 14.84
C ASN A 26 -10.85 12.06 14.62
N ASN A 27 -10.84 12.55 13.38
CA ASN A 27 -11.65 13.70 12.94
C ASN A 27 -12.34 13.36 11.59
N GLN A 28 -12.89 14.35 10.91
CA GLN A 28 -13.57 14.20 9.62
C GLN A 28 -12.90 15.04 8.52
N LEU A 29 -11.57 15.22 8.62
CA LEU A 29 -10.79 16.00 7.67
C LEU A 29 -10.71 15.30 6.33
N THR A 30 -11.01 16.01 5.23
CA THR A 30 -10.89 15.50 3.87
C THR A 30 -9.61 15.93 3.18
N THR A 31 -9.00 17.01 3.64
CA THR A 31 -7.73 17.56 3.17
C THR A 31 -6.92 18.09 4.34
N LEU A 32 -5.60 18.12 4.21
CA LEU A 32 -4.70 18.69 5.21
C LEU A 32 -3.60 19.51 4.50
N ASP A 33 -3.62 20.81 4.71
CA ASP A 33 -2.62 21.73 4.18
C ASP A 33 -1.57 22.05 5.24
N LEU A 34 -0.37 21.52 5.06
CA LEU A 34 0.80 21.70 5.92
C LEU A 34 1.79 22.75 5.36
N SER A 35 1.47 23.37 4.22
CA SER A 35 2.42 24.19 3.46
C SER A 35 2.99 25.38 4.22
N ARG A 36 2.31 25.81 5.28
CA ARG A 36 2.72 26.95 6.13
C ARG A 36 3.37 26.56 7.45
N CYS A 37 3.49 25.26 7.74
CA CYS A 37 4.03 24.75 9.00
C CYS A 37 5.48 24.29 8.82
N THR A 38 6.37 25.19 8.46
CA THR A 38 7.75 24.88 8.03
C THR A 38 8.63 24.24 9.11
N ALA A 39 8.26 24.36 10.40
CA ALA A 39 8.97 23.74 11.53
C ALA A 39 8.46 22.33 11.88
N LEU A 40 7.42 21.86 11.19
CA LEU A 40 6.73 20.60 11.53
C LEU A 40 7.64 19.39 11.31
N LYS A 41 7.69 18.51 12.30
CA LYS A 41 8.47 17.27 12.32
C LYS A 41 7.62 16.03 12.47
N GLU A 42 6.51 16.12 13.19
CA GLU A 42 5.65 14.99 13.49
C GLU A 42 4.20 15.33 13.19
N VAL A 43 3.52 14.45 12.46
CA VAL A 43 2.10 14.56 12.15
C VAL A 43 1.42 13.23 12.45
N ASP A 44 0.39 13.28 13.28
CA ASP A 44 -0.60 12.22 13.44
C ASP A 44 -1.96 12.74 12.96
N CYS A 45 -2.39 12.23 11.81
CA CYS A 45 -3.67 12.54 11.19
C CYS A 45 -4.47 11.27 10.83
N ARG A 46 -4.16 10.15 11.51
CA ARG A 46 -4.86 8.88 11.32
C ARG A 46 -6.36 9.01 11.61
N LYS A 47 -7.14 8.07 11.06
CA LYS A 47 -8.61 8.02 11.27
C LYS A 47 -9.30 9.33 10.91
N ASN A 48 -9.12 9.72 9.65
CA ASN A 48 -9.78 10.84 9.01
C ASN A 48 -10.38 10.38 7.66
N GLN A 49 -10.73 11.32 6.80
CA GLN A 49 -11.24 11.06 5.45
C GLN A 49 -10.30 11.69 4.39
N LEU A 50 -9.00 11.75 4.69
CA LEU A 50 -8.03 12.42 3.85
C LEU A 50 -7.87 11.71 2.51
N THR A 51 -7.94 12.48 1.43
CA THR A 51 -7.65 12.03 0.07
C THR A 51 -6.30 12.51 -0.45
N GLY A 52 -5.63 13.42 0.26
CA GLY A 52 -4.32 13.96 -0.07
C GLY A 52 -3.84 15.03 0.89
N PHE A 53 -2.62 15.52 0.63
CA PHE A 53 -1.92 16.53 1.42
C PHE A 53 -1.40 17.66 0.55
N THR A 54 -1.27 18.85 1.14
CA THR A 54 -0.45 19.96 0.59
C THR A 54 0.77 20.14 1.49
N TRP A 55 1.96 19.78 0.99
CA TRP A 55 3.18 19.66 1.81
C TRP A 55 3.94 20.98 1.99
N GLY A 56 4.06 21.82 0.95
CA GLY A 56 4.96 22.96 0.96
C GLY A 56 6.44 22.55 1.11
N THR A 57 7.14 23.17 2.08
CA THR A 57 8.55 22.90 2.37
C THR A 57 8.75 22.14 3.69
N VAL A 58 7.70 21.54 4.24
CA VAL A 58 7.77 20.74 5.46
C VAL A 58 8.69 19.53 5.25
N SER A 59 9.47 19.18 6.29
CA SER A 59 10.34 18.01 6.30
C SER A 59 10.06 17.20 7.57
N LEU A 60 9.21 16.19 7.43
CA LEU A 60 8.75 15.35 8.52
C LEU A 60 9.79 14.29 8.89
N ARG A 61 9.81 13.94 10.18
CA ARG A 61 10.50 12.78 10.74
C ARG A 61 9.52 11.62 10.98
N VAL A 62 8.29 11.93 11.41
CA VAL A 62 7.24 10.96 11.66
C VAL A 62 5.95 11.39 10.96
N LEU A 63 5.35 10.50 10.20
CA LEU A 63 4.03 10.67 9.58
C LEU A 63 3.16 9.47 9.89
N ASN A 64 2.07 9.70 10.62
CA ASN A 64 0.98 8.74 10.76
C ASN A 64 -0.26 9.26 10.02
N CYS A 65 -0.57 8.65 8.87
CA CYS A 65 -1.75 8.92 8.07
C CYS A 65 -2.61 7.67 7.86
N ALA A 66 -2.52 6.72 8.79
CA ALA A 66 -3.27 5.47 8.74
C ALA A 66 -4.79 5.68 8.75
N GLU A 67 -5.53 4.70 8.25
CA GLU A 67 -7.00 4.70 8.26
C GLU A 67 -7.60 5.99 7.67
N ASN A 68 -7.23 6.27 6.41
CA ASN A 68 -7.71 7.38 5.60
C ASN A 68 -8.23 6.88 4.23
N GLN A 69 -8.41 7.77 3.26
CA GLN A 69 -8.91 7.45 1.92
C GLN A 69 -7.87 7.78 0.83
N LEU A 70 -6.58 7.70 1.16
CA LEU A 70 -5.48 8.01 0.24
C LEU A 70 -5.39 6.95 -0.86
N ASN A 71 -5.52 7.34 -2.11
CA ASN A 71 -5.27 6.49 -3.27
C ASN A 71 -3.85 6.65 -3.84
N SER A 72 -3.16 7.70 -3.44
CA SER A 72 -1.76 7.99 -3.73
C SER A 72 -1.14 8.77 -2.57
N LEU A 73 0.16 8.60 -2.36
CA LEU A 73 0.91 9.31 -1.33
C LEU A 73 2.25 9.74 -1.93
N ASN A 74 2.40 11.05 -2.19
CA ASN A 74 3.65 11.62 -2.68
C ASN A 74 4.43 12.21 -1.49
N ILE A 75 5.49 11.54 -1.08
CA ILE A 75 6.37 11.89 0.03
C ILE A 75 7.84 12.05 -0.41
N ASN A 76 8.10 12.19 -1.69
CA ASN A 76 9.47 12.26 -2.23
C ASN A 76 10.34 13.38 -1.64
N ASN A 77 9.73 14.43 -1.09
CA ASN A 77 10.44 15.53 -0.45
C ASN A 77 10.67 15.32 1.06
N GLN A 78 10.21 14.18 1.63
CA GLN A 78 10.31 13.89 3.07
C GLN A 78 11.58 13.09 3.40
N GLN A 79 12.74 13.55 2.95
CA GLN A 79 14.02 12.81 3.04
C GLN A 79 14.47 12.52 4.49
N ALA A 80 13.95 13.28 5.47
CA ALA A 80 14.21 13.06 6.90
C ALA A 80 13.24 12.08 7.56
N LEU A 81 12.33 11.45 6.78
CA LEU A 81 11.31 10.57 7.33
C LEU A 81 11.94 9.28 7.87
N GLU A 82 11.71 9.02 9.15
CA GLU A 82 12.18 7.85 9.89
C GLU A 82 11.05 6.83 10.10
N GLU A 83 9.82 7.33 10.30
CA GLU A 83 8.63 6.51 10.52
C GLU A 83 7.48 6.95 9.62
N LEU A 84 6.89 5.99 8.91
CA LEU A 84 5.71 6.15 8.09
C LEU A 84 4.67 5.10 8.46
N ASP A 85 3.50 5.53 8.92
CA ASP A 85 2.30 4.71 8.97
C ASP A 85 1.27 5.24 7.97
N CYS A 86 1.07 4.50 6.88
CA CYS A 86 0.06 4.74 5.87
C CYS A 86 -0.90 3.55 5.72
N SER A 87 -0.98 2.68 6.73
CA SER A 87 -1.85 1.50 6.74
C SER A 87 -3.34 1.87 6.62
N GLY A 88 -4.16 0.94 6.14
CA GLY A 88 -5.61 1.15 6.06
C GLY A 88 -6.01 2.26 5.10
N ASN A 89 -5.35 2.37 3.95
CA ASN A 89 -5.66 3.31 2.88
C ASN A 89 -6.02 2.58 1.56
N GLN A 90 -6.03 3.29 0.45
CA GLN A 90 -6.36 2.77 -0.88
C GLN A 90 -5.14 2.83 -1.83
N LEU A 91 -3.93 2.72 -1.28
CA LEU A 91 -2.69 2.83 -2.05
C LEU A 91 -2.48 1.58 -2.90
N GLY A 92 -2.59 1.71 -4.22
CA GLY A 92 -2.27 0.64 -5.17
C GLY A 92 -0.77 0.48 -5.41
N TRP A 93 0.00 1.49 -5.07
CA TRP A 93 1.47 1.54 -5.14
C TRP A 93 2.00 2.59 -4.16
N LEU A 94 3.25 2.41 -3.71
CA LEU A 94 3.91 3.31 -2.78
C LEU A 94 5.35 3.53 -3.26
N MET A 95 5.70 4.79 -3.54
CA MET A 95 7.07 5.20 -3.89
C MET A 95 7.79 5.71 -2.65
N LEU A 96 8.92 5.09 -2.36
CA LEU A 96 9.77 5.39 -1.20
C LEU A 96 11.17 5.87 -1.62
N THR A 97 11.33 6.35 -2.85
CA THR A 97 12.60 6.86 -3.36
C THR A 97 13.08 8.04 -2.53
N ASN A 98 14.41 8.11 -2.32
CA ASN A 98 15.06 9.15 -1.50
C ASN A 98 14.72 9.15 0.01
N LEU A 99 14.02 8.15 0.54
CA LEU A 99 13.70 8.05 1.96
C LEU A 99 14.74 7.17 2.70
N HIS A 100 16.02 7.55 2.62
CA HIS A 100 17.15 6.74 3.12
C HIS A 100 17.19 6.63 4.66
N GLN A 101 16.42 7.45 5.37
CA GLN A 101 16.31 7.42 6.84
C GLN A 101 15.12 6.57 7.34
N LEU A 102 14.28 6.08 6.40
CA LEU A 102 13.08 5.34 6.78
C LEU A 102 13.45 4.01 7.44
N ASP A 103 13.10 3.88 8.71
CA ASP A 103 13.40 2.72 9.57
C ASP A 103 12.14 1.91 9.92
N MET A 104 11.00 2.59 10.06
CA MET A 104 9.72 1.95 10.37
C MET A 104 8.67 2.27 9.29
N LEU A 105 8.14 1.23 8.65
CA LEU A 105 7.09 1.32 7.65
C LEU A 105 5.90 0.43 8.04
N TYR A 106 4.73 1.04 8.15
CA TYR A 106 3.45 0.37 8.27
C TYR A 106 2.60 0.73 7.04
N ALA A 107 2.45 -0.20 6.11
CA ALA A 107 1.71 -0.02 4.87
C ALA A 107 0.67 -1.12 4.63
N GLY A 108 0.36 -1.90 5.65
CA GLY A 108 -0.63 -2.96 5.61
C GLY A 108 -2.05 -2.46 5.32
N SER A 109 -2.95 -3.37 4.98
CA SER A 109 -4.36 -3.05 4.64
C SER A 109 -4.48 -2.00 3.53
N ASN A 110 -3.60 -2.08 2.52
CA ASN A 110 -3.65 -1.35 1.25
C ASN A 110 -3.71 -2.33 0.08
N PRO A 111 -4.26 -1.96 -1.08
CA PRO A 111 -4.26 -2.83 -2.26
C PRO A 111 -2.89 -2.83 -2.98
N LEU A 112 -1.79 -2.94 -2.23
CA LEU A 112 -0.45 -3.01 -2.80
C LEU A 112 -0.21 -4.34 -3.50
N LEU A 113 0.46 -4.29 -4.66
CA LEU A 113 0.89 -5.46 -5.43
C LEU A 113 2.40 -5.69 -5.36
N ALA A 114 3.15 -4.64 -5.04
CA ALA A 114 4.61 -4.66 -4.99
C ALA A 114 5.12 -3.51 -4.12
N LEU A 115 6.34 -3.66 -3.62
CA LEU A 115 7.05 -2.63 -2.89
C LEU A 115 8.54 -2.71 -3.23
N ASN A 116 9.17 -1.57 -3.52
CA ASN A 116 10.60 -1.46 -3.71
C ASN A 116 11.24 -0.75 -2.51
N LEU A 117 12.13 -1.47 -1.81
CA LEU A 117 12.88 -1.01 -0.64
C LEU A 117 14.40 -1.06 -0.90
N SER A 118 14.84 -1.07 -2.15
CA SER A 118 16.26 -1.23 -2.49
C SER A 118 17.13 -0.05 -2.08
N GLU A 119 16.53 1.11 -1.86
CA GLU A 119 17.24 2.34 -1.46
C GLU A 119 17.22 2.59 0.07
N GLN A 120 16.43 1.80 0.81
CA GLN A 120 16.34 1.93 2.27
C GLN A 120 17.46 1.17 2.95
N ALA A 121 17.92 1.73 4.09
CA ALA A 121 18.75 0.98 5.03
C ALA A 121 17.98 -0.24 5.58
N PRO A 122 18.63 -1.21 6.24
CA PRO A 122 17.92 -2.25 6.94
C PRO A 122 16.90 -1.66 7.91
N MET A 123 15.62 -1.95 7.68
CA MET A 123 14.50 -1.42 8.47
C MET A 123 14.31 -2.26 9.74
N THR A 124 13.95 -1.61 10.85
CA THR A 124 13.57 -2.31 12.09
C THR A 124 12.15 -2.84 12.04
N VAL A 125 11.25 -2.16 11.31
CA VAL A 125 9.86 -2.59 11.11
C VAL A 125 9.45 -2.40 9.66
N CYS A 126 8.84 -3.45 9.07
CA CYS A 126 8.14 -3.35 7.80
C CYS A 126 6.88 -4.21 7.86
N ASP A 127 5.73 -3.59 8.08
CA ASP A 127 4.44 -4.26 8.15
C ASP A 127 3.65 -4.05 6.87
N LEU A 128 3.36 -5.15 6.15
CA LEU A 128 2.61 -5.22 4.90
C LEU A 128 1.42 -6.18 5.01
N GLN A 129 0.93 -6.44 6.21
CA GLN A 129 -0.18 -7.37 6.41
C GLN A 129 -1.45 -6.90 5.72
N ASN A 130 -2.25 -7.86 5.24
CA ASN A 130 -3.54 -7.61 4.60
C ASN A 130 -3.46 -6.74 3.32
N CYS A 131 -2.35 -6.75 2.60
CA CYS A 131 -2.28 -6.18 1.27
C CYS A 131 -2.99 -7.10 0.26
N VAL A 132 -4.26 -6.78 -0.03
CA VAL A 132 -5.13 -7.58 -0.90
C VAL A 132 -5.60 -6.73 -2.06
N VAL A 133 -5.47 -7.27 -3.29
CA VAL A 133 -5.97 -6.64 -4.50
C VAL A 133 -6.96 -7.54 -5.22
N LEU A 134 -7.99 -6.93 -5.79
CA LEU A 134 -8.99 -7.63 -6.60
C LEU A 134 -8.58 -7.62 -8.07
N LYS A 135 -8.52 -8.78 -8.71
CA LYS A 135 -8.20 -8.94 -10.13
C LYS A 135 -9.18 -9.84 -10.84
N LYS A 136 -9.57 -9.41 -12.03
CA LYS A 136 -10.36 -10.24 -12.95
C LYS A 136 -9.40 -11.09 -13.77
N PRO A 137 -9.51 -12.42 -13.73
CA PRO A 137 -8.67 -13.28 -14.53
C PRO A 137 -9.11 -13.28 -16.01
N SER A 138 -8.14 -13.52 -16.88
CA SER A 138 -8.40 -13.85 -18.30
C SER A 138 -8.55 -15.35 -18.47
N CYS A 139 -9.28 -15.76 -19.49
CA CYS A 139 -9.51 -17.17 -19.80
C CYS A 139 -9.16 -17.46 -21.28
N ASN A 140 -8.47 -18.57 -21.51
CA ASN A 140 -8.24 -19.10 -22.83
C ASN A 140 -8.57 -20.60 -22.84
N ARG A 141 -9.72 -20.99 -23.44
CA ARG A 141 -10.26 -22.35 -23.42
C ARG A 141 -10.54 -22.83 -21.99
N LYS A 142 -9.63 -23.66 -21.44
CA LYS A 142 -9.73 -24.20 -20.08
C LYS A 142 -8.77 -23.56 -19.09
N ASP A 143 -7.88 -22.69 -19.57
CA ASP A 143 -6.85 -22.09 -18.73
C ASP A 143 -7.33 -20.74 -18.21
N LEU A 144 -7.30 -20.59 -16.90
CA LEU A 144 -7.54 -19.34 -16.21
C LEU A 144 -6.19 -18.71 -15.83
N TYR A 145 -5.96 -17.44 -16.18
CA TYR A 145 -4.67 -16.81 -15.94
C TYR A 145 -4.78 -15.32 -15.64
N LEU A 146 -3.73 -14.77 -15.05
CA LEU A 146 -3.50 -13.34 -14.87
C LEU A 146 -2.35 -12.88 -15.77
N GLU A 147 -2.34 -11.60 -16.12
CA GLU A 147 -1.27 -10.92 -16.87
C GLU A 147 -0.59 -9.86 -16.01
N PRO A 148 0.27 -10.25 -15.04
CA PRO A 148 0.87 -9.34 -14.08
C PRO A 148 1.73 -8.24 -14.70
N THR A 149 2.25 -8.45 -15.91
CA THR A 149 3.04 -7.44 -16.62
C THR A 149 2.24 -6.18 -16.97
N GLN A 150 0.91 -6.25 -16.90
CA GLN A 150 0.01 -5.10 -17.08
C GLN A 150 -0.27 -4.34 -15.77
N TRP A 151 0.24 -4.83 -14.62
CA TRP A 151 0.00 -4.18 -13.33
C TRP A 151 1.03 -3.08 -13.09
N SER A 152 0.57 -1.89 -12.75
CA SER A 152 1.44 -0.74 -12.54
C SER A 152 2.45 -0.99 -11.42
N GLY A 153 3.73 -0.78 -11.72
CA GLY A 153 4.82 -0.94 -10.75
C GLY A 153 5.20 -2.39 -10.41
N PHE A 154 4.49 -3.38 -10.94
CA PHE A 154 4.77 -4.80 -10.67
C PHE A 154 5.90 -5.33 -11.57
N ARG A 155 6.82 -6.07 -10.98
CA ARG A 155 7.94 -6.74 -11.65
C ARG A 155 7.84 -8.25 -11.41
N LEU A 156 7.46 -9.00 -12.43
CA LEU A 156 7.27 -10.46 -12.35
C LEU A 156 8.58 -11.20 -11.98
N ASP A 157 9.71 -10.68 -12.42
CA ASP A 157 11.06 -11.22 -12.13
C ASP A 157 11.49 -11.05 -10.67
N LEU A 158 10.79 -10.24 -9.88
CA LEU A 158 11.01 -10.09 -8.44
C LEU A 158 10.13 -11.01 -7.58
N VAL A 159 9.20 -11.75 -8.19
CA VAL A 159 8.42 -12.75 -7.44
C VAL A 159 9.28 -13.98 -7.16
N GLN A 160 9.34 -14.37 -5.90
CA GLN A 160 10.14 -15.51 -5.44
C GLN A 160 9.32 -16.80 -5.44
N THR A 161 8.06 -16.73 -4.98
CA THR A 161 7.17 -17.88 -4.91
C THR A 161 5.75 -17.51 -5.29
N TRP A 162 5.04 -18.45 -5.88
CA TRP A 162 3.60 -18.40 -6.09
C TRP A 162 2.93 -19.52 -5.30
N ASN A 163 1.79 -19.24 -4.68
CA ASN A 163 0.90 -20.23 -4.10
C ASN A 163 -0.45 -20.15 -4.80
N ASN A 164 -1.02 -21.30 -5.15
CA ASN A 164 -2.21 -21.45 -5.95
C ASN A 164 -2.10 -20.86 -7.39
N ALA A 165 -0.89 -20.78 -7.91
CA ALA A 165 -0.64 -20.37 -9.29
C ALA A 165 0.73 -20.85 -9.78
N GLU A 166 0.87 -20.93 -11.11
CA GLU A 166 2.12 -21.29 -11.79
C GLU A 166 2.45 -20.22 -12.84
N CYS A 167 3.69 -19.74 -12.84
CA CYS A 167 4.17 -18.76 -13.80
C CYS A 167 4.74 -19.43 -15.05
N SER A 168 4.26 -19.01 -16.22
CA SER A 168 4.83 -19.42 -17.51
C SER A 168 4.91 -18.23 -18.46
N GLY A 169 6.14 -17.80 -18.78
CA GLY A 169 6.38 -16.59 -19.55
C GLY A 169 5.88 -15.34 -18.83
N THR A 170 4.95 -14.62 -19.44
CA THR A 170 4.34 -13.39 -18.89
C THR A 170 2.98 -13.64 -18.20
N LYS A 171 2.53 -14.88 -18.18
CA LYS A 171 1.23 -15.28 -17.61
C LYS A 171 1.41 -16.06 -16.33
N VAL A 172 0.46 -15.89 -15.44
CA VAL A 172 0.33 -16.64 -14.19
C VAL A 172 -0.96 -17.44 -14.25
N TYR A 173 -0.83 -18.74 -14.42
CA TYR A 173 -1.93 -19.70 -14.54
C TYR A 173 -2.43 -20.07 -13.15
N ILE A 174 -3.74 -20.07 -12.97
CA ILE A 174 -4.41 -20.30 -11.69
C ILE A 174 -4.68 -21.79 -11.53
N THR A 175 -4.23 -22.37 -10.42
CA THR A 175 -4.39 -23.81 -10.16
C THR A 175 -5.72 -24.15 -9.50
N ASP A 176 -6.23 -23.27 -8.62
CA ASP A 176 -7.56 -23.42 -8.01
C ASP A 176 -8.29 -22.06 -8.03
N PRO A 177 -9.34 -21.90 -8.87
CA PRO A 177 -10.05 -20.63 -9.00
C PRO A 177 -10.88 -20.24 -7.77
N LEU A 178 -11.09 -21.15 -6.83
CA LEU A 178 -11.87 -20.90 -5.62
C LEU A 178 -11.02 -20.37 -4.46
N GLN A 179 -9.70 -20.32 -4.64
CA GLN A 179 -8.77 -19.83 -3.62
C GLN A 179 -8.06 -18.55 -4.08
N ASN A 180 -7.67 -17.75 -3.10
CA ASN A 180 -6.80 -16.60 -3.36
C ASN A 180 -5.41 -17.05 -3.83
N ILE A 181 -4.81 -16.25 -4.71
CA ILE A 181 -3.41 -16.41 -5.08
C ILE A 181 -2.59 -15.58 -4.10
N THR A 182 -1.56 -16.20 -3.52
CA THR A 182 -0.57 -15.46 -2.73
C THR A 182 0.82 -15.60 -3.35
N TYR A 183 1.66 -14.61 -3.17
CA TYR A 183 3.04 -14.65 -3.64
C TYR A 183 3.96 -13.87 -2.71
N THR A 184 5.23 -14.29 -2.67
CA THR A 184 6.30 -13.54 -2.02
C THR A 184 7.06 -12.72 -3.04
N TYR A 185 7.48 -11.54 -2.65
CA TYR A 185 8.09 -10.54 -3.52
C TYR A 185 9.41 -10.05 -2.95
N ASN A 186 10.43 -10.00 -3.80
CA ASN A 186 11.73 -9.43 -3.44
C ASN A 186 11.61 -7.90 -3.46
N THR A 187 11.62 -7.28 -2.30
CA THR A 187 11.55 -5.83 -2.14
C THR A 187 12.86 -5.10 -2.45
N GLY A 188 13.95 -5.85 -2.62
CA GLY A 188 15.32 -5.31 -2.73
C GLY A 188 15.98 -5.07 -1.37
N ASN A 189 15.25 -5.15 -0.26
CA ASN A 189 15.80 -5.10 1.09
C ASN A 189 15.96 -6.54 1.62
N PRO A 190 17.18 -7.00 1.97
CA PRO A 190 17.42 -8.40 2.35
C PRO A 190 16.72 -8.81 3.66
N ASN A 191 16.33 -7.85 4.49
CA ASN A 191 15.68 -8.11 5.77
C ASN A 191 14.14 -8.12 5.68
N VAL A 192 13.58 -7.83 4.48
CA VAL A 192 12.14 -7.74 4.29
C VAL A 192 11.66 -8.75 3.26
N THR A 193 10.84 -9.69 3.70
CA THR A 193 10.05 -10.56 2.83
C THR A 193 8.62 -10.04 2.79
N ALA A 194 8.16 -9.59 1.63
CA ALA A 194 6.81 -9.12 1.43
C ALA A 194 5.93 -10.23 0.86
N SER A 195 4.73 -10.40 1.40
CA SER A 195 3.70 -11.31 0.87
C SER A 195 2.47 -10.51 0.47
N PHE A 196 1.97 -10.77 -0.72
CA PHE A 196 0.80 -10.11 -1.26
C PHE A 196 -0.27 -11.12 -1.66
N THR A 197 -1.52 -10.68 -1.66
CA THR A 197 -2.68 -11.52 -2.00
C THR A 197 -3.43 -10.92 -3.18
N VAL A 198 -3.75 -11.78 -4.17
CA VAL A 198 -4.69 -11.48 -5.24
C VAL A 198 -5.97 -12.28 -5.02
N GLN A 199 -7.06 -11.59 -4.83
CA GLN A 199 -8.40 -12.17 -4.81
C GLN A 199 -9.00 -12.10 -6.21
N LEU A 200 -9.53 -13.22 -6.69
CA LEU A 200 -10.11 -13.32 -8.01
C LEU A 200 -11.56 -12.80 -8.02
N GLN A 201 -11.91 -12.07 -9.07
CA GLN A 201 -13.26 -11.57 -9.31
C GLN A 201 -13.79 -12.06 -10.66
N ASP A 202 -15.11 -12.15 -10.77
CA ASP A 202 -15.80 -12.47 -12.03
C ASP A 202 -15.24 -13.71 -12.75
N ILE A 203 -14.99 -14.79 -12.00
CA ILE A 203 -14.51 -16.05 -12.56
C ILE A 203 -15.55 -16.59 -13.54
N PRO A 204 -15.17 -16.93 -14.79
CA PRO A 204 -16.11 -17.48 -15.75
C PRO A 204 -16.73 -18.80 -15.27
N MET A 205 -18.04 -18.86 -15.17
CA MET A 205 -18.80 -20.04 -14.63
C MET A 205 -18.46 -21.35 -15.34
N ASN A 206 -18.20 -21.29 -16.65
CA ASN A 206 -17.86 -22.49 -17.44
C ASN A 206 -16.52 -23.16 -17.02
N ILE A 207 -15.64 -22.44 -16.32
CA ILE A 207 -14.39 -23.00 -15.80
C ILE A 207 -14.61 -23.65 -14.44
N VAL A 208 -15.43 -23.06 -13.59
CA VAL A 208 -15.78 -23.61 -12.28
C VAL A 208 -16.53 -24.93 -12.44
N ASP A 209 -17.47 -25.00 -13.40
CA ASP A 209 -18.25 -26.23 -13.66
C ASP A 209 -17.37 -27.39 -14.16
N VAL A 210 -16.35 -27.12 -14.98
CA VAL A 210 -15.41 -28.16 -15.46
C VAL A 210 -14.54 -28.72 -14.35
N THR A 211 -14.20 -27.91 -13.35
CA THR A 211 -13.40 -28.36 -12.21
C THR A 211 -14.23 -29.32 -11.31
N LEU A 212 -15.51 -29.04 -11.13
CA LEU A 212 -16.42 -29.89 -10.34
C LEU A 212 -16.76 -31.22 -11.02
N GLU A 213 -16.80 -31.28 -12.35
CA GLU A 213 -17.04 -32.53 -13.09
C GLU A 213 -15.86 -33.51 -12.99
N ASN A 214 -14.63 -33.03 -12.87
CA ASN A 214 -13.44 -33.87 -12.72
C ASN A 214 -13.28 -34.49 -11.32
N GLU A 215 -13.95 -33.95 -10.30
CA GLU A 215 -13.97 -34.54 -8.95
C GLU A 215 -15.02 -35.67 -8.79
N LYS A 216 -15.87 -35.92 -9.80
CA LYS A 216 -16.93 -36.92 -9.76
C LYS A 216 -16.66 -38.20 -10.57
N ASN A 217 -15.44 -38.38 -11.11
CA ASN A 217 -15.05 -39.60 -11.84
C ASN A 217 -13.94 -40.39 -11.12
#